data_a911e5126b95ce44a0d5abdab16e973e
#
_entry.id   a911e5126b95ce44a0d5abdab16e973e
#
_cell.length_a   1.000
_cell.length_b   1.000
_cell.length_c   1.000
_cell.angle_alpha   90.00
_cell.angle_beta   90.00
_cell.angle_gamma   90.00
#
_symmetry.space_group_name_H-M   'P 1'
#
loop_
_entity.id
_entity.type
_entity.pdbx_description
1 polymer ?
#
loop_
_entity_poly.entity_id
_entity_poly.type
_entity_poly.pdbx_seq_one_letter_code
_entity_poly.pdbx_strand_id
1 'polypeptide(L)'
;LTSSAIAAKPVVGAQRPRICSVPEYRSSAGAETIELAEMAGLYLDEWQQFVLVNALGEKADGRWAAFEVGVDVSRQNGKGGILEARELGALFLFDERLTIHSAHQFDTSLEAFLRLEGLIEGRDEFTRRVKRISRSHGEEGIELYGPKGRRRTGGQRIRFRTRTKGGGRGFTGDLVIFDEAMIFPESSHAAVLPVVSARPNPQVWYTGSAVDQLIHDDGLVFARVRERGHRGDDPALAYFEWSAEILGIDGKPLAPDEIPREVTLDPKVWAQANPALGIRISAEHVEKEWRSMGNGGRSFAVERLGIGDWPATTGESYVIDPEKFDALTDAGSMPVDPVVFAYDVTPDRSRAAIAVAGSRHDALYHLEIIDHRPGTGWLAVRLQNLVQRHRPAAVVTDAAGPAGSIIPELEQLGVTVTTVSAKELALGCGMIFDAVEQHTARHLGQRELAAAIRGASKRPLGDAWAWSRRNSDADISPLVAVTLALWGLVGSQGSQAWASGW
;
A
#
# COMPACT_ATOMS: atom_id res chain seq x y z
N LEU A 1 4.40 -44.61 -41.49
CA LEU A 1 4.02 -43.23 -41.70
C LEU A 1 4.38 -42.45 -40.41
N THR A 2 5.61 -41.92 -40.37
CA THR A 2 6.10 -41.03 -39.32
C THR A 2 5.46 -39.67 -39.53
N SER A 3 4.46 -39.34 -38.69
CA SER A 3 3.95 -37.99 -38.59
C SER A 3 5.07 -37.09 -38.03
N SER A 4 5.64 -36.27 -38.90
CA SER A 4 6.51 -35.17 -38.51
C SER A 4 5.66 -34.17 -37.74
N ALA A 5 5.67 -34.27 -36.39
CA ALA A 5 5.13 -33.20 -35.53
C ALA A 5 5.97 -31.96 -35.84
N ILE A 6 5.38 -30.97 -36.50
CA ILE A 6 5.94 -29.63 -36.61
C ILE A 6 6.04 -29.14 -35.13
N ALA A 7 7.26 -29.09 -34.63
CA ALA A 7 7.52 -28.53 -33.31
C ALA A 7 6.98 -27.10 -33.29
N ALA A 8 5.95 -26.85 -32.49
CA ALA A 8 5.41 -25.52 -32.32
C ALA A 8 6.57 -24.60 -31.88
N LYS A 9 6.69 -23.44 -32.53
CA LYS A 9 7.71 -22.46 -32.13
C LYS A 9 7.58 -22.20 -30.61
N PRO A 10 8.69 -22.22 -29.87
CA PRO A 10 8.64 -21.92 -28.44
C PRO A 10 8.00 -20.56 -28.22
N VAL A 11 7.06 -20.50 -27.29
CA VAL A 11 6.42 -19.24 -26.88
C VAL A 11 7.47 -18.39 -26.16
N VAL A 12 7.69 -17.17 -26.65
CA VAL A 12 8.62 -16.20 -26.06
C VAL A 12 7.81 -15.07 -25.42
N GLY A 13 8.25 -14.61 -24.27
CA GLY A 13 7.62 -13.53 -23.52
C GLY A 13 7.66 -12.18 -24.26
N ALA A 14 6.66 -11.36 -24.03
CA ALA A 14 6.53 -10.05 -24.66
C ALA A 14 7.70 -9.13 -24.28
N GLN A 15 8.50 -8.74 -25.27
CA GLN A 15 9.66 -7.85 -25.05
C GLN A 15 9.26 -6.37 -24.97
N ARG A 16 7.99 -6.06 -25.18
CA ARG A 16 7.41 -4.73 -24.96
C ARG A 16 6.32 -4.81 -23.90
N PRO A 17 6.21 -3.81 -23.03
CA PRO A 17 5.17 -3.80 -21.99
C PRO A 17 3.79 -3.63 -22.62
N ARG A 18 2.77 -4.13 -21.95
CA ARG A 18 1.36 -3.93 -22.33
C ARG A 18 0.95 -2.47 -22.14
N ILE A 19 1.35 -1.88 -21.01
CA ILE A 19 1.16 -0.46 -20.73
C ILE A 19 2.53 0.20 -20.72
N CYS A 20 2.64 1.27 -21.50
CA CYS A 20 3.86 2.08 -21.61
C CYS A 20 3.50 3.54 -21.69
N SER A 21 3.92 4.30 -20.71
CA SER A 21 3.82 5.76 -20.68
C SER A 21 5.21 6.32 -20.42
N VAL A 22 5.71 7.18 -21.28
CA VAL A 22 7.06 7.74 -21.19
C VAL A 22 7.01 9.22 -21.56
N PRO A 23 7.59 10.12 -20.75
CA PRO A 23 7.71 11.52 -21.11
C PRO A 23 8.51 11.72 -22.39
N GLU A 24 8.22 12.78 -23.13
CA GLU A 24 9.06 13.17 -24.29
C GLU A 24 10.49 13.48 -23.84
N TYR A 25 11.46 12.95 -24.56
CA TYR A 25 12.87 13.20 -24.32
C TYR A 25 13.64 13.50 -25.61
N ARG A 26 14.79 14.17 -25.50
CA ARG A 26 15.64 14.54 -26.64
C ARG A 26 16.74 13.54 -26.91
N SER A 27 17.34 13.00 -25.87
CA SER A 27 18.39 11.99 -25.87
C SER A 27 18.14 10.99 -24.76
N SER A 28 18.90 9.94 -24.71
CA SER A 28 18.81 8.95 -23.63
C SER A 28 20.20 8.45 -23.26
N ALA A 29 20.48 8.42 -21.96
CA ALA A 29 21.69 7.79 -21.40
C ALA A 29 21.53 6.27 -21.19
N GLY A 30 20.49 5.68 -21.74
CA GLY A 30 20.21 4.25 -21.61
C GLY A 30 21.21 3.39 -22.34
N ALA A 31 21.68 3.83 -23.54
CA ALA A 31 22.66 3.07 -24.33
C ALA A 31 24.00 2.94 -23.60
N GLU A 32 24.53 4.05 -23.10
CA GLU A 32 25.76 4.08 -22.32
C GLU A 32 25.64 3.26 -21.02
N THR A 33 24.46 3.25 -20.40
CA THR A 33 24.18 2.45 -19.20
C THR A 33 24.19 0.95 -19.53
N ILE A 34 23.64 0.55 -20.68
CA ILE A 34 23.65 -0.83 -21.18
C ILE A 34 25.09 -1.27 -21.45
N GLU A 35 25.87 -0.46 -22.17
CA GLU A 35 27.28 -0.74 -22.44
C GLU A 35 28.09 -0.91 -21.15
N LEU A 36 27.87 -0.03 -20.17
CA LEU A 36 28.50 -0.14 -18.85
C LEU A 36 28.14 -1.44 -18.14
N ALA A 37 26.86 -1.85 -18.20
CA ALA A 37 26.39 -3.12 -17.62
C ALA A 37 27.08 -4.32 -18.31
N GLU A 38 27.20 -4.32 -19.63
CA GLU A 38 27.90 -5.34 -20.39
C GLU A 38 29.41 -5.39 -20.02
N MET A 39 30.05 -4.24 -19.85
CA MET A 39 31.43 -4.16 -19.34
C MET A 39 31.56 -4.76 -17.95
N ALA A 40 30.55 -4.64 -17.09
CA ALA A 40 30.51 -5.29 -15.79
C ALA A 40 30.22 -6.79 -15.87
N GLY A 41 29.82 -7.32 -17.04
CA GLY A 41 29.43 -8.71 -17.24
C GLY A 41 27.93 -8.96 -17.04
N LEU A 42 27.11 -7.91 -16.96
CA LEU A 42 25.66 -7.98 -16.87
C LEU A 42 25.05 -7.80 -18.27
N TYR A 43 24.58 -8.90 -18.85
CA TYR A 43 23.91 -8.90 -20.15
C TYR A 43 22.40 -8.82 -19.97
N LEU A 44 21.83 -7.73 -20.45
CA LEU A 44 20.40 -7.43 -20.29
C LEU A 44 19.59 -7.99 -21.46
N ASP A 45 18.40 -8.51 -21.16
CA ASP A 45 17.41 -8.89 -22.16
C ASP A 45 16.85 -7.65 -22.88
N GLU A 46 16.25 -7.84 -24.06
CA GLU A 46 15.67 -6.75 -24.85
C GLU A 46 14.67 -5.89 -24.08
N TRP A 47 13.81 -6.51 -23.27
CA TRP A 47 12.83 -5.81 -22.46
C TRP A 47 13.47 -4.94 -21.35
N GLN A 48 14.57 -5.41 -20.77
CA GLN A 48 15.32 -4.67 -19.74
C GLN A 48 16.03 -3.46 -20.37
N GLN A 49 16.64 -3.65 -21.54
CA GLN A 49 17.24 -2.57 -22.32
C GLN A 49 16.19 -1.53 -22.73
N PHE A 50 15.00 -1.97 -23.14
CA PHE A 50 13.88 -1.09 -23.47
C PHE A 50 13.49 -0.18 -22.28
N VAL A 51 13.40 -0.74 -21.06
CA VAL A 51 13.11 0.05 -19.86
C VAL A 51 14.20 1.09 -19.63
N LEU A 52 15.48 0.71 -19.67
CA LEU A 52 16.58 1.64 -19.42
C LEU A 52 16.65 2.77 -20.44
N VAL A 53 16.50 2.46 -21.73
CA VAL A 53 16.53 3.49 -22.79
C VAL A 53 15.44 4.54 -22.57
N ASN A 54 14.24 4.11 -22.21
CA ASN A 54 13.11 5.03 -22.04
C ASN A 54 13.08 5.72 -20.67
N ALA A 55 13.49 5.03 -19.60
CA ALA A 55 13.54 5.61 -18.25
C ALA A 55 14.67 6.64 -18.06
N LEU A 56 15.77 6.48 -18.81
CA LEU A 56 16.92 7.40 -18.79
C LEU A 56 16.89 8.41 -19.94
N GLY A 57 15.68 8.75 -20.42
CA GLY A 57 15.46 9.85 -21.34
C GLY A 57 15.87 11.20 -20.72
N GLU A 58 16.50 12.06 -21.52
CA GLU A 58 17.03 13.36 -21.11
C GLU A 58 16.32 14.50 -21.85
N LYS A 59 16.02 15.57 -21.12
CA LYS A 59 15.56 16.84 -21.68
C LYS A 59 16.70 17.60 -22.37
N ALA A 60 16.35 18.67 -23.06
CA ALA A 60 17.34 19.51 -23.76
C ALA A 60 18.40 20.16 -22.82
N ASP A 61 18.10 20.25 -21.53
CA ASP A 61 19.00 20.78 -20.49
C ASP A 61 19.83 19.69 -19.78
N GLY A 62 19.77 18.43 -20.25
CA GLY A 62 20.48 17.30 -19.68
C GLY A 62 19.87 16.73 -18.41
N ARG A 63 18.70 17.21 -17.98
CA ARG A 63 17.97 16.62 -16.85
C ARG A 63 17.12 15.44 -17.29
N TRP A 64 16.87 14.51 -16.37
CA TRP A 64 15.96 13.39 -16.62
C TRP A 64 14.59 13.89 -17.08
N ALA A 65 14.06 13.28 -18.12
CA ALA A 65 12.70 13.55 -18.58
C ALA A 65 11.69 13.00 -17.55
N ALA A 66 11.95 11.80 -17.03
CA ALA A 66 11.15 11.19 -15.97
C ALA A 66 11.77 11.45 -14.59
N PHE A 67 11.02 12.11 -13.70
CA PHE A 67 11.33 12.22 -12.28
C PHE A 67 11.01 10.90 -11.55
N GLU A 68 9.92 10.26 -11.93
CA GLU A 68 9.50 8.95 -11.40
C GLU A 68 9.54 7.88 -12.49
N VAL A 69 9.93 6.67 -12.09
CA VAL A 69 9.94 5.48 -12.97
C VAL A 69 9.21 4.35 -12.26
N GLY A 70 8.16 3.82 -12.87
CA GLY A 70 7.42 2.65 -12.40
C GLY A 70 7.66 1.44 -13.28
N VAL A 71 8.03 0.30 -12.70
CA VAL A 71 8.20 -0.97 -13.42
C VAL A 71 7.40 -2.05 -12.70
N ASP A 72 6.31 -2.48 -13.33
CA ASP A 72 5.47 -3.58 -12.87
C ASP A 72 5.64 -4.78 -13.79
N VAL A 73 6.23 -5.84 -13.25
CA VAL A 73 6.43 -7.10 -13.96
C VAL A 73 6.42 -8.26 -12.97
N SER A 74 5.86 -9.39 -13.37
CA SER A 74 5.74 -10.60 -12.57
C SER A 74 7.09 -11.03 -11.96
N ARG A 75 7.02 -11.73 -10.83
CA ARG A 75 8.23 -12.19 -10.12
C ARG A 75 9.16 -13.01 -11.01
N GLN A 76 10.47 -12.99 -10.68
CA GLN A 76 11.55 -13.76 -11.34
C GLN A 76 11.78 -13.46 -12.83
N ASN A 77 11.21 -12.40 -13.37
CA ASN A 77 11.53 -11.95 -14.73
C ASN A 77 12.90 -11.24 -14.84
N GLY A 78 13.54 -10.90 -13.73
CA GLY A 78 14.87 -10.28 -13.73
C GLY A 78 14.85 -8.76 -13.59
N LYS A 79 13.89 -8.20 -12.85
CA LYS A 79 13.86 -6.76 -12.46
C LYS A 79 15.20 -6.28 -11.91
N GLY A 80 15.86 -7.10 -11.09
CA GLY A 80 17.15 -6.76 -10.48
C GLY A 80 18.20 -6.31 -11.48
N GLY A 81 18.28 -6.94 -12.66
CA GLY A 81 19.25 -6.54 -13.68
C GLY A 81 19.08 -5.11 -14.19
N ILE A 82 17.84 -4.61 -14.27
CA ILE A 82 17.58 -3.20 -14.61
C ILE A 82 18.12 -2.28 -13.52
N LEU A 83 17.86 -2.64 -12.24
CA LEU A 83 18.29 -1.86 -11.09
C LEU A 83 19.82 -1.86 -10.96
N GLU A 84 20.46 -3.03 -11.08
CA GLU A 84 21.91 -3.18 -11.07
C GLU A 84 22.58 -2.32 -12.16
N ALA A 85 22.05 -2.32 -13.39
CA ALA A 85 22.54 -1.47 -14.47
C ALA A 85 22.36 0.02 -14.15
N ARG A 86 21.18 0.42 -13.62
CA ARG A 86 20.90 1.80 -13.19
C ARG A 86 21.84 2.27 -12.08
N GLU A 87 22.15 1.38 -11.14
CA GLU A 87 23.06 1.64 -10.02
C GLU A 87 24.52 1.76 -10.47
N LEU A 88 24.94 0.91 -11.41
CA LEU A 88 26.24 1.07 -12.07
C LEU A 88 26.33 2.42 -12.78
N GLY A 89 25.28 2.83 -13.49
CA GLY A 89 25.20 4.15 -14.11
C GLY A 89 25.33 5.28 -13.09
N ALA A 90 24.64 5.20 -11.96
CA ALA A 90 24.72 6.18 -10.87
C ALA A 90 26.14 6.28 -10.29
N LEU A 91 26.83 5.16 -10.12
CA LEU A 91 28.17 5.13 -9.56
C LEU A 91 29.26 5.56 -10.55
N PHE A 92 29.14 5.19 -11.83
CA PHE A 92 30.26 5.28 -12.75
C PHE A 92 30.08 6.22 -13.93
N LEU A 93 28.84 6.58 -14.32
CA LEU A 93 28.53 7.45 -15.45
C LEU A 93 27.98 8.81 -15.02
N PHE A 94 27.02 8.82 -14.09
CA PHE A 94 26.28 10.04 -13.73
C PHE A 94 26.93 10.78 -12.55
N ASP A 95 26.69 12.07 -12.42
CA ASP A 95 27.15 12.85 -11.24
C ASP A 95 26.16 12.73 -10.06
N GLU A 96 25.66 11.51 -9.82
CA GLU A 96 24.74 11.19 -8.74
C GLU A 96 25.52 10.81 -7.48
N ARG A 97 25.60 11.73 -6.52
CA ARG A 97 26.46 11.56 -5.33
C ARG A 97 25.96 10.54 -4.35
N LEU A 98 24.65 10.36 -4.27
CA LEU A 98 24.06 9.42 -3.33
C LEU A 98 22.89 8.70 -3.99
N THR A 99 23.03 7.37 -4.08
CA THR A 99 21.96 6.44 -4.42
C THR A 99 21.49 5.72 -3.15
N ILE A 100 20.17 5.61 -2.99
CA ILE A 100 19.54 4.81 -1.95
C ILE A 100 18.76 3.69 -2.63
N HIS A 101 19.13 2.45 -2.36
CA HIS A 101 18.32 1.27 -2.69
C HIS A 101 17.58 0.80 -1.43
N SER A 102 16.25 0.76 -1.50
CA SER A 102 15.41 0.37 -0.37
C SER A 102 14.51 -0.79 -0.75
N ALA A 103 14.57 -1.89 0.01
CA ALA A 103 13.66 -3.03 -0.08
C ALA A 103 12.85 -3.20 1.20
N HIS A 104 11.74 -3.98 1.13
CA HIS A 104 10.91 -4.24 2.30
C HIS A 104 11.64 -5.13 3.32
N GLN A 105 12.29 -6.19 2.86
CA GLN A 105 13.02 -7.14 3.70
C GLN A 105 14.52 -6.91 3.64
N PHE A 106 15.20 -7.22 4.75
CA PHE A 106 16.65 -7.12 4.82
C PHE A 106 17.34 -8.05 3.81
N ASP A 107 16.87 -9.29 3.69
CA ASP A 107 17.47 -10.27 2.78
C ASP A 107 17.38 -9.83 1.32
N THR A 108 16.26 -9.22 0.89
CA THR A 108 16.13 -8.65 -0.46
C THR A 108 17.14 -7.52 -0.70
N SER A 109 17.30 -6.63 0.29
CA SER A 109 18.27 -5.54 0.23
C SER A 109 19.72 -6.04 0.21
N LEU A 110 20.02 -7.07 1.01
CA LEU A 110 21.33 -7.71 1.05
C LEU A 110 21.67 -8.42 -0.27
N GLU A 111 20.74 -9.15 -0.86
CA GLU A 111 20.93 -9.82 -2.14
C GLU A 111 21.19 -8.81 -3.27
N ALA A 112 20.50 -7.67 -3.29
CA ALA A 112 20.75 -6.61 -4.25
C ALA A 112 22.16 -6.03 -4.08
N PHE A 113 22.61 -5.80 -2.84
CA PHE A 113 23.97 -5.36 -2.53
C PHE A 113 25.03 -6.35 -3.01
N LEU A 114 24.87 -7.66 -2.69
CA LEU A 114 25.84 -8.70 -3.05
C LEU A 114 25.96 -8.86 -4.58
N ARG A 115 24.88 -8.72 -5.33
CA ARG A 115 24.91 -8.76 -6.79
C ARG A 115 25.68 -7.58 -7.37
N LEU A 116 25.39 -6.36 -6.93
CA LEU A 116 26.11 -5.17 -7.39
C LEU A 116 27.59 -5.24 -7.01
N GLU A 117 27.90 -5.68 -5.79
CA GLU A 117 29.27 -5.90 -5.34
C GLU A 117 30.01 -6.90 -6.25
N GLY A 118 29.39 -8.04 -6.56
CA GLY A 118 29.95 -9.05 -7.45
C GLY A 118 30.26 -8.54 -8.87
N LEU A 119 29.38 -7.70 -9.42
CA LEU A 119 29.61 -7.04 -10.73
C LEU A 119 30.82 -6.10 -10.68
N ILE A 120 30.98 -5.35 -9.61
CA ILE A 120 32.08 -4.39 -9.43
C ILE A 120 33.40 -5.13 -9.16
N GLU A 121 33.41 -6.13 -8.25
CA GLU A 121 34.60 -6.89 -7.92
C GLU A 121 35.07 -7.78 -9.07
N GLY A 122 34.19 -8.18 -9.97
CA GLY A 122 34.49 -8.95 -11.18
C GLY A 122 35.32 -8.20 -12.22
N ARG A 123 35.59 -6.91 -12.05
CA ARG A 123 36.30 -6.07 -13.04
C ARG A 123 37.28 -5.10 -12.36
N ASP A 124 38.54 -5.22 -12.70
CA ASP A 124 39.62 -4.36 -12.16
C ASP A 124 39.36 -2.86 -12.39
N GLU A 125 38.75 -2.50 -13.50
CA GLU A 125 38.46 -1.11 -13.89
C GLU A 125 37.51 -0.45 -12.87
N PHE A 126 36.52 -1.19 -12.41
CA PHE A 126 35.58 -0.71 -11.39
C PHE A 126 36.18 -0.75 -10.00
N THR A 127 36.84 -1.87 -9.65
CA THR A 127 37.46 -2.07 -8.33
C THR A 127 38.48 -0.97 -7.99
N ARG A 128 39.29 -0.51 -8.96
CA ARG A 128 40.25 0.59 -8.76
C ARG A 128 39.59 1.94 -8.40
N ARG A 129 38.31 2.12 -8.71
CA ARG A 129 37.55 3.32 -8.35
C ARG A 129 36.88 3.21 -6.99
N VAL A 130 36.77 2.02 -6.42
CA VAL A 130 36.16 1.77 -5.11
C VAL A 130 37.06 2.24 -4.00
N LYS A 131 36.56 3.12 -3.14
CA LYS A 131 37.20 3.59 -1.92
C LYS A 131 36.90 2.67 -0.73
N ARG A 132 35.65 2.23 -0.63
CA ARG A 132 35.18 1.42 0.50
C ARG A 132 33.94 0.62 0.10
N ILE A 133 33.91 -0.64 0.52
CA ILE A 133 32.71 -1.47 0.57
C ILE A 133 32.38 -1.72 2.05
N SER A 134 31.16 -1.39 2.46
CA SER A 134 30.65 -1.63 3.82
C SER A 134 29.73 -2.84 3.77
N ARG A 135 30.05 -3.87 4.56
CA ARG A 135 29.31 -5.13 4.69
C ARG A 135 28.69 -5.28 6.09
N SER A 136 28.70 -4.21 6.88
CA SER A 136 28.11 -4.23 8.22
C SER A 136 26.58 -4.21 8.13
N HIS A 137 25.95 -5.07 8.94
CA HIS A 137 24.49 -5.21 8.97
C HIS A 137 23.75 -3.87 9.10
N GLY A 138 22.88 -3.57 8.15
CA GLY A 138 22.13 -2.32 8.05
C GLY A 138 22.96 -1.11 7.56
N GLU A 139 24.22 -1.30 7.17
CA GLU A 139 25.10 -0.26 6.62
C GLU A 139 25.76 -0.65 5.30
N GLU A 140 25.17 -1.64 4.62
CA GLU A 140 25.67 -2.12 3.34
C GLU A 140 25.74 -0.98 2.32
N GLY A 141 26.85 -0.92 1.59
CA GLY A 141 27.02 0.12 0.58
C GLY A 141 28.42 0.19 0.00
N ILE A 142 28.52 0.91 -1.10
CA ILE A 142 29.75 1.09 -1.87
C ILE A 142 30.01 2.59 -2.00
N GLU A 143 31.26 3.00 -1.79
CA GLU A 143 31.72 4.38 -1.94
C GLU A 143 32.91 4.43 -2.90
N LEU A 144 32.85 5.31 -3.87
CA LEU A 144 33.95 5.54 -4.81
C LEU A 144 34.91 6.63 -4.32
N TYR A 145 36.13 6.65 -4.84
CA TYR A 145 37.04 7.79 -4.69
C TYR A 145 36.46 9.02 -5.40
N GLY A 146 36.56 10.18 -4.76
CA GLY A 146 36.22 11.45 -5.40
C GLY A 146 37.16 11.80 -6.56
N PRO A 147 36.79 12.78 -7.40
CA PRO A 147 37.64 13.26 -8.50
C PRO A 147 39.05 13.63 -8.02
N LYS A 148 40.06 13.38 -8.86
CA LYS A 148 41.48 13.73 -8.56
C LYS A 148 41.57 15.21 -8.14
N GLY A 149 42.16 15.47 -6.95
CA GLY A 149 42.29 16.80 -6.37
C GLY A 149 41.28 17.16 -5.27
N ARG A 150 40.18 16.45 -5.14
CA ARG A 150 39.19 16.69 -4.07
C ARG A 150 39.11 15.50 -3.09
N ARG A 151 40.25 15.08 -2.54
CA ARG A 151 40.34 13.96 -1.59
C ARG A 151 39.45 14.07 -0.33
N ARG A 152 38.94 15.28 -0.01
CA ARG A 152 38.08 15.52 1.17
C ARG A 152 36.59 15.39 0.89
N THR A 153 36.14 15.51 -0.34
CA THR A 153 34.75 15.24 -0.73
C THR A 153 34.71 13.83 -1.30
N GLY A 154 34.02 12.89 -0.66
CA GLY A 154 33.82 11.53 -1.17
C GLY A 154 33.28 11.52 -2.60
N GLY A 155 33.47 10.45 -3.33
CA GLY A 155 32.87 10.21 -4.65
C GLY A 155 31.40 9.82 -4.53
N GLN A 156 30.89 9.24 -5.60
CA GLN A 156 29.56 8.66 -5.64
C GLN A 156 29.47 7.51 -4.63
N ARG A 157 28.30 7.31 -4.07
CA ARG A 157 28.04 6.22 -3.13
C ARG A 157 26.65 5.69 -3.23
N ILE A 158 26.50 4.40 -3.01
CA ILE A 158 25.21 3.73 -2.87
C ILE A 158 25.07 3.16 -1.45
N ARG A 159 23.86 3.21 -0.92
CA ARG A 159 23.46 2.64 0.36
C ARG A 159 22.26 1.75 0.17
N PHE A 160 22.34 0.55 0.72
CA PHE A 160 21.23 -0.40 0.76
C PHE A 160 20.55 -0.29 2.12
N ARG A 161 19.22 -0.22 2.13
CA ARG A 161 18.45 0.05 3.34
C ARG A 161 17.17 -0.77 3.37
N THR A 162 16.87 -1.34 4.53
CA THR A 162 15.56 -1.93 4.78
C THR A 162 14.55 -0.86 5.19
N ARG A 163 13.32 -0.94 4.71
CA ARG A 163 12.24 -0.05 5.13
C ARG A 163 11.76 -0.46 6.52
N THR A 164 11.88 0.44 7.50
CA THR A 164 11.27 0.29 8.83
C THR A 164 10.13 1.28 8.99
N LYS A 165 9.05 0.88 9.67
CA LYS A 165 7.93 1.79 10.01
C LYS A 165 8.49 2.98 10.79
N GLY A 166 8.57 4.16 10.16
CA GLY A 166 9.13 5.40 10.73
C GLY A 166 10.53 5.80 10.22
N GLY A 167 11.23 4.98 9.45
CA GLY A 167 12.61 5.21 8.97
C GLY A 167 12.78 6.12 7.74
N GLY A 168 11.72 6.70 7.19
CA GLY A 168 11.77 7.52 5.98
C GLY A 168 12.44 8.90 6.14
N ARG A 169 12.71 9.34 7.37
CA ARG A 169 13.39 10.62 7.63
C ARG A 169 14.90 10.46 7.48
N GLY A 170 15.46 10.97 6.37
CA GLY A 170 16.92 10.98 6.13
C GLY A 170 17.37 10.39 4.79
N PHE A 171 16.47 9.97 3.93
CA PHE A 171 16.80 9.54 2.57
C PHE A 171 16.97 10.75 1.64
N THR A 172 18.13 11.39 1.70
CA THR A 172 18.50 12.42 0.71
C THR A 172 19.33 11.73 -0.36
N GLY A 173 18.80 11.53 -1.56
CA GLY A 173 19.51 10.88 -2.66
C GLY A 173 19.28 11.58 -3.99
N ASP A 174 20.23 11.45 -4.91
CA ASP A 174 20.04 11.86 -6.31
C ASP A 174 19.23 10.76 -7.05
N LEU A 175 19.39 9.51 -6.63
CA LEU A 175 18.58 8.36 -7.05
C LEU A 175 18.04 7.66 -5.81
N VAL A 176 16.73 7.38 -5.80
CA VAL A 176 16.09 6.55 -4.80
C VAL A 176 15.34 5.41 -5.48
N ILE A 177 15.64 4.18 -5.09
CA ILE A 177 15.01 2.97 -5.62
C ILE A 177 14.17 2.35 -4.50
N PHE A 178 12.89 2.13 -4.77
CA PHE A 178 11.97 1.35 -3.95
C PHE A 178 11.70 0.03 -4.65
N ASP A 179 12.53 -0.98 -4.32
CA ASP A 179 12.24 -2.35 -4.76
C ASP A 179 11.13 -2.96 -3.90
N GLU A 180 10.37 -3.91 -4.43
CA GLU A 180 9.16 -4.45 -3.81
C GLU A 180 8.15 -3.33 -3.45
N ALA A 181 7.86 -2.44 -4.41
CA ALA A 181 6.99 -1.28 -4.20
C ALA A 181 5.53 -1.64 -3.89
N MET A 182 5.10 -2.89 -4.15
CA MET A 182 3.80 -3.41 -3.71
C MET A 182 3.67 -3.48 -2.17
N ILE A 183 4.77 -3.34 -1.44
CA ILE A 183 4.80 -3.26 0.03
C ILE A 183 5.53 -1.96 0.43
N PHE A 184 4.96 -0.80 0.08
CA PHE A 184 5.56 0.50 0.36
C PHE A 184 4.60 1.43 1.09
N PRO A 185 4.80 1.65 2.41
CA PRO A 185 3.92 2.48 3.23
C PRO A 185 3.83 3.93 2.76
N GLU A 186 2.62 4.48 2.74
CA GLU A 186 2.36 5.87 2.37
C GLU A 186 3.11 6.88 3.25
N SER A 187 3.23 6.59 4.55
CA SER A 187 4.00 7.41 5.50
C SER A 187 5.48 7.54 5.11
N SER A 188 6.07 6.48 4.53
CA SER A 188 7.45 6.49 4.04
C SER A 188 7.58 7.29 2.75
N HIS A 189 6.60 7.19 1.84
CA HIS A 189 6.55 7.94 0.60
C HIS A 189 6.49 9.46 0.84
N ALA A 190 5.58 9.91 1.71
CA ALA A 190 5.43 11.31 2.08
C ALA A 190 6.70 11.91 2.72
N ALA A 191 7.51 11.08 3.39
CA ALA A 191 8.76 11.52 3.99
C ALA A 191 9.93 11.66 2.98
N VAL A 192 9.92 10.91 1.88
CA VAL A 192 11.03 10.85 0.92
C VAL A 192 10.92 11.91 -0.17
N LEU A 193 9.75 12.15 -0.73
CA LEU A 193 9.57 13.07 -1.87
C LEU A 193 10.11 14.49 -1.62
N PRO A 194 9.87 15.15 -0.46
CA PRO A 194 10.40 16.49 -0.21
C PRO A 194 11.92 16.53 -0.15
N VAL A 195 12.56 15.43 0.25
CA VAL A 195 14.00 15.33 0.43
C VAL A 195 14.72 15.10 -0.90
N VAL A 196 14.11 14.31 -1.79
CA VAL A 196 14.61 14.04 -3.14
C VAL A 196 14.47 15.30 -4.01
N SER A 197 13.36 16.03 -3.89
CA SER A 197 13.11 17.25 -4.67
C SER A 197 14.10 18.40 -4.42
N ALA A 198 14.90 18.35 -3.34
CA ALA A 198 15.97 19.30 -3.09
C ALA A 198 17.23 19.06 -3.96
N ARG A 199 17.26 18.01 -4.77
CA ARG A 199 18.39 17.70 -5.67
C ARG A 199 18.21 18.32 -7.05
N PRO A 200 19.29 18.62 -7.77
CA PRO A 200 19.20 19.29 -9.09
C PRO A 200 18.56 18.42 -10.18
N ASN A 201 18.83 17.11 -10.17
CA ASN A 201 18.36 16.15 -11.18
C ASN A 201 18.03 14.78 -10.54
N PRO A 202 17.02 14.73 -9.68
CA PRO A 202 16.71 13.51 -8.94
C PRO A 202 15.85 12.56 -9.78
N GLN A 203 15.92 11.25 -9.42
CA GLN A 203 15.04 10.24 -9.98
C GLN A 203 14.60 9.25 -8.90
N VAL A 204 13.32 8.85 -8.93
CA VAL A 204 12.73 7.87 -8.01
C VAL A 204 12.22 6.68 -8.81
N TRP A 205 12.62 5.48 -8.42
CA TRP A 205 12.21 4.24 -9.06
C TRP A 205 11.32 3.42 -8.14
N TYR A 206 10.21 2.95 -8.67
CA TYR A 206 9.28 2.02 -8.03
C TYR A 206 9.27 0.73 -8.85
N THR A 207 9.79 -0.36 -8.30
CA THR A 207 9.78 -1.66 -8.99
C THR A 207 9.03 -2.67 -8.16
N GLY A 208 8.16 -3.43 -8.80
CA GLY A 208 7.32 -4.38 -8.11
C GLY A 208 6.73 -5.44 -9.01
N SER A 209 5.87 -6.25 -8.43
CA SER A 209 4.87 -7.08 -9.09
C SER A 209 3.49 -6.59 -8.69
N ALA A 210 2.45 -7.15 -9.31
CA ALA A 210 1.08 -6.80 -9.03
C ALA A 210 0.74 -6.84 -7.52
N VAL A 211 -0.07 -5.90 -7.06
CA VAL A 211 -0.56 -5.87 -5.68
C VAL A 211 -1.63 -6.93 -5.47
N ASP A 212 -1.59 -7.60 -4.32
CA ASP A 212 -2.67 -8.43 -3.78
C ASP A 212 -3.05 -7.89 -2.40
N GLN A 213 -4.21 -7.27 -2.28
CA GLN A 213 -4.67 -6.65 -1.02
C GLN A 213 -4.85 -7.66 0.12
N LEU A 214 -4.92 -8.97 -0.15
CA LEU A 214 -4.99 -10.00 0.89
C LEU A 214 -3.64 -10.19 1.63
N ILE A 215 -2.53 -9.82 1.00
CA ILE A 215 -1.18 -10.03 1.54
C ILE A 215 -0.30 -8.77 1.55
N HIS A 216 -0.67 -7.72 0.80
CA HIS A 216 0.08 -6.48 0.68
C HIS A 216 -0.71 -5.32 1.31
N ASP A 217 -0.52 -5.08 2.60
CA ASP A 217 -1.22 -4.02 3.35
C ASP A 217 -0.90 -2.59 2.84
N ASP A 218 0.23 -2.40 2.18
CA ASP A 218 0.82 -1.10 1.84
C ASP A 218 0.91 -0.83 0.31
N GLY A 219 0.01 -1.41 -0.50
CA GLY A 219 0.06 -1.33 -1.96
C GLY A 219 -0.40 0.00 -2.60
N LEU A 220 -0.90 0.95 -1.82
CA LEU A 220 -1.57 2.17 -2.32
C LEU A 220 -0.63 3.10 -3.11
N VAL A 221 0.62 3.29 -2.66
CA VAL A 221 1.58 4.16 -3.36
C VAL A 221 1.86 3.62 -4.77
N PHE A 222 2.12 2.32 -4.89
CA PHE A 222 2.40 1.70 -6.17
C PHE A 222 1.15 1.68 -7.09
N ALA A 223 -0.04 1.50 -6.51
CA ALA A 223 -1.30 1.62 -7.24
C ALA A 223 -1.50 3.02 -7.83
N ARG A 224 -1.16 4.09 -7.09
CA ARG A 224 -1.21 5.49 -7.60
C ARG A 224 -0.20 5.73 -8.73
N VAL A 225 1.00 5.15 -8.64
CA VAL A 225 1.98 5.20 -9.74
C VAL A 225 1.43 4.49 -10.97
N ARG A 226 0.85 3.29 -10.78
CA ARG A 226 0.21 2.51 -11.84
C ARG A 226 -0.93 3.28 -12.52
N GLU A 227 -1.83 3.86 -11.74
CA GLU A 227 -2.95 4.62 -12.27
C GLU A 227 -2.51 5.80 -13.16
N ARG A 228 -1.51 6.58 -12.70
CA ARG A 228 -0.92 7.66 -13.50
C ARG A 228 -0.30 7.13 -14.80
N GLY A 229 0.40 5.98 -14.71
CA GLY A 229 0.95 5.28 -15.87
C GLY A 229 -0.11 4.82 -16.87
N HIS A 230 -1.26 4.32 -16.38
CA HIS A 230 -2.39 3.93 -17.22
C HIS A 230 -3.09 5.12 -17.88
N ARG A 231 -3.20 6.27 -17.21
CA ARG A 231 -3.73 7.50 -17.83
C ARG A 231 -2.80 8.03 -18.92
N GLY A 232 -1.48 7.87 -18.75
CA GLY A 232 -0.49 8.28 -19.75
C GLY A 232 -0.33 9.80 -19.94
N ASP A 233 -0.81 10.60 -18.99
CA ASP A 233 -0.83 12.06 -19.06
C ASP A 233 0.16 12.76 -18.11
N ASP A 234 0.92 11.98 -17.32
CA ASP A 234 1.91 12.53 -16.39
C ASP A 234 3.25 12.80 -17.10
N PRO A 235 3.65 14.09 -17.28
CA PRO A 235 4.85 14.46 -18.01
C PRO A 235 6.15 14.16 -17.24
N ALA A 236 6.08 13.65 -16.03
CA ALA A 236 7.22 13.35 -15.17
C ALA A 236 7.33 11.86 -14.79
N LEU A 237 6.45 11.00 -15.31
CA LEU A 237 6.44 9.57 -15.01
C LEU A 237 6.75 8.74 -16.26
N ALA A 238 7.79 7.88 -16.17
CA ALA A 238 7.95 6.76 -17.09
C ALA A 238 7.38 5.50 -16.44
N TYR A 239 6.42 4.83 -17.09
CA TYR A 239 5.76 3.64 -16.55
C TYR A 239 5.75 2.50 -17.53
N PHE A 240 6.05 1.28 -17.03
CA PHE A 240 6.15 0.06 -17.81
C PHE A 240 5.46 -1.07 -17.06
N GLU A 241 4.46 -1.72 -17.69
CA GLU A 241 3.72 -2.83 -17.08
C GLU A 241 3.65 -4.03 -18.03
N TRP A 242 4.09 -5.19 -17.53
CA TRP A 242 3.88 -6.50 -18.12
C TRP A 242 2.83 -7.25 -17.30
N SER A 243 1.62 -7.27 -17.80
CA SER A 243 0.49 -7.97 -17.19
C SER A 243 -0.36 -8.60 -18.28
N ALA A 244 -1.03 -9.70 -17.95
CA ALA A 244 -2.06 -10.24 -18.84
C ALA A 244 -3.35 -9.41 -18.71
N GLU A 245 -4.08 -9.27 -19.80
CA GLU A 245 -5.41 -8.69 -19.82
C GLU A 245 -6.43 -9.77 -20.19
N ILE A 246 -7.33 -10.05 -19.25
CA ILE A 246 -8.40 -11.02 -19.43
C ILE A 246 -9.71 -10.28 -19.16
N LEU A 247 -10.56 -10.23 -20.19
CA LEU A 247 -11.82 -9.49 -20.14
C LEU A 247 -13.00 -10.44 -19.87
N GLY A 248 -13.91 -10.00 -19.01
CA GLY A 248 -15.19 -10.63 -18.80
C GLY A 248 -16.17 -10.42 -19.99
N ILE A 249 -17.35 -11.00 -19.88
CA ILE A 249 -18.40 -10.89 -20.91
C ILE A 249 -18.87 -9.42 -21.06
N ASP A 250 -18.76 -8.65 -20.02
CA ASP A 250 -19.09 -7.21 -19.98
C ASP A 250 -17.98 -6.30 -20.54
N GLY A 251 -16.88 -6.90 -21.02
CA GLY A 251 -15.71 -6.19 -21.55
C GLY A 251 -14.83 -5.53 -20.49
N LYS A 252 -15.04 -5.80 -19.20
CA LYS A 252 -14.18 -5.31 -18.12
C LYS A 252 -13.09 -6.32 -17.76
N PRO A 253 -11.92 -5.86 -17.29
CA PRO A 253 -10.89 -6.75 -16.76
C PRO A 253 -11.42 -7.58 -15.60
N LEU A 254 -11.14 -8.89 -15.63
CA LEU A 254 -11.51 -9.79 -14.54
C LEU A 254 -10.56 -9.62 -13.35
N ALA A 255 -11.11 -9.70 -12.15
CA ALA A 255 -10.34 -9.78 -10.92
C ALA A 255 -9.59 -11.13 -10.80
N PRO A 256 -8.51 -11.24 -10.00
CA PRO A 256 -7.72 -12.47 -9.90
C PRO A 256 -8.53 -13.74 -9.57
N ASP A 257 -9.60 -13.60 -8.77
CA ASP A 257 -10.47 -14.71 -8.37
C ASP A 257 -11.51 -15.11 -9.42
N GLU A 258 -11.72 -14.27 -10.43
CA GLU A 258 -12.75 -14.46 -11.46
C GLU A 258 -12.21 -15.14 -12.73
N ILE A 259 -10.89 -15.32 -12.82
CA ILE A 259 -10.25 -15.81 -14.04
C ILE A 259 -10.51 -17.32 -14.19
N PRO A 260 -11.08 -17.77 -15.35
CA PRO A 260 -11.25 -19.19 -15.61
C PRO A 260 -9.91 -19.93 -15.67
N ARG A 261 -9.83 -21.09 -15.03
CA ARG A 261 -8.60 -21.88 -14.90
C ARG A 261 -7.99 -22.30 -16.25
N GLU A 262 -8.82 -22.60 -17.22
CA GLU A 262 -8.40 -22.93 -18.59
C GLU A 262 -7.67 -21.78 -19.28
N VAL A 263 -8.04 -20.53 -18.98
CA VAL A 263 -7.36 -19.33 -19.50
C VAL A 263 -6.01 -19.15 -18.83
N THR A 264 -5.90 -19.44 -17.55
CA THR A 264 -4.63 -19.34 -16.81
C THR A 264 -3.59 -20.38 -17.23
N LEU A 265 -4.00 -21.43 -17.97
CA LEU A 265 -3.10 -22.47 -18.48
C LEU A 265 -2.57 -22.17 -19.90
N ASP A 266 -3.02 -21.10 -20.55
CA ASP A 266 -2.57 -20.75 -21.92
C ASP A 266 -1.18 -20.10 -21.90
N PRO A 267 -0.14 -20.70 -22.53
CA PRO A 267 1.19 -20.11 -22.62
C PRO A 267 1.23 -18.73 -23.31
N LYS A 268 0.25 -18.39 -24.13
CA LYS A 268 0.14 -17.06 -24.75
C LYS A 268 -0.24 -16.00 -23.71
N VAL A 269 -1.05 -16.36 -22.71
CA VAL A 269 -1.38 -15.50 -21.59
C VAL A 269 -0.14 -15.30 -20.69
N TRP A 270 0.61 -16.37 -20.43
CA TRP A 270 1.86 -16.26 -19.69
C TRP A 270 2.85 -15.31 -20.35
N ALA A 271 2.96 -15.38 -21.69
CA ALA A 271 3.88 -14.55 -22.46
C ALA A 271 3.61 -13.04 -22.33
N GLN A 272 2.37 -12.62 -22.08
CA GLN A 272 2.03 -11.20 -21.90
C GLN A 272 2.68 -10.61 -20.65
N ALA A 273 2.68 -11.37 -19.57
CA ALA A 273 3.14 -10.91 -18.25
C ALA A 273 4.58 -11.31 -17.91
N ASN A 274 5.21 -12.19 -18.72
CA ASN A 274 6.52 -12.74 -18.42
C ASN A 274 7.49 -12.52 -19.59
N PRO A 275 8.14 -11.36 -19.67
CA PRO A 275 9.10 -11.06 -20.75
C PRO A 275 10.29 -12.02 -20.78
N ALA A 276 10.66 -12.64 -19.65
CA ALA A 276 11.73 -13.64 -19.59
C ALA A 276 11.28 -15.07 -19.99
N LEU A 277 10.02 -15.29 -20.33
CA LEU A 277 9.53 -16.61 -20.79
C LEU A 277 10.21 -17.01 -22.10
N GLY A 278 10.72 -18.23 -22.16
CA GLY A 278 11.49 -18.73 -23.29
C GLY A 278 12.93 -18.23 -23.37
N ILE A 279 13.36 -17.35 -22.46
CA ILE A 279 14.72 -16.84 -22.32
C ILE A 279 15.35 -17.41 -21.04
N ARG A 280 14.83 -17.06 -19.88
CA ARG A 280 15.29 -17.52 -18.55
C ARG A 280 14.26 -18.35 -17.80
N ILE A 281 12.99 -18.23 -18.16
CA ILE A 281 11.88 -18.98 -17.58
C ILE A 281 11.35 -19.95 -18.66
N SER A 282 11.32 -21.25 -18.36
CA SER A 282 10.73 -22.24 -19.28
C SER A 282 9.22 -22.34 -19.07
N ALA A 283 8.48 -22.64 -20.14
CA ALA A 283 7.04 -22.92 -20.04
C ALA A 283 6.73 -24.11 -19.11
N GLU A 284 7.61 -25.12 -19.08
CA GLU A 284 7.49 -26.24 -18.14
C GLU A 284 7.56 -25.79 -16.66
N HIS A 285 8.42 -24.80 -16.37
CA HIS A 285 8.52 -24.25 -15.00
C HIS A 285 7.23 -23.51 -14.62
N VAL A 286 6.69 -22.69 -15.51
CA VAL A 286 5.43 -21.96 -15.29
C VAL A 286 4.26 -22.93 -15.10
N GLU A 287 4.22 -24.05 -15.86
CA GLU A 287 3.21 -25.07 -15.68
C GLU A 287 3.31 -25.78 -14.30
N LYS A 288 4.52 -26.01 -13.80
CA LYS A 288 4.75 -26.56 -12.46
C LYS A 288 4.25 -25.59 -11.38
N GLU A 289 4.55 -24.30 -11.52
CA GLU A 289 4.03 -23.25 -10.61
C GLU A 289 2.51 -23.17 -10.67
N TRP A 290 1.91 -23.22 -11.86
CA TRP A 290 0.47 -23.25 -12.05
C TRP A 290 -0.20 -24.37 -11.22
N ARG A 291 0.38 -25.58 -11.25
CA ARG A 291 -0.11 -26.71 -10.46
C ARG A 291 0.07 -26.49 -8.96
N SER A 292 1.22 -25.96 -8.56
CA SER A 292 1.56 -25.73 -7.15
C SER A 292 0.74 -24.61 -6.51
N MET A 293 0.35 -23.60 -7.30
CA MET A 293 -0.46 -22.45 -6.85
C MET A 293 -1.97 -22.69 -7.06
N GLY A 294 -2.45 -23.88 -6.73
CA GLY A 294 -3.88 -24.20 -6.76
C GLY A 294 -4.49 -24.35 -8.16
N ASN A 295 -3.71 -24.83 -9.13
CA ASN A 295 -4.11 -24.97 -10.54
C ASN A 295 -4.61 -23.65 -11.14
N GLY A 296 -3.76 -22.61 -11.09
CA GLY A 296 -4.03 -21.32 -11.72
C GLY A 296 -5.02 -20.44 -10.97
N GLY A 297 -5.12 -20.59 -9.64
CA GLY A 297 -5.95 -19.75 -8.79
C GLY A 297 -5.37 -18.34 -8.59
N ARG A 298 -5.97 -17.55 -7.68
CA ARG A 298 -5.62 -16.15 -7.36
C ARG A 298 -4.11 -15.90 -7.28
N SER A 299 -3.39 -16.69 -6.51
CA SER A 299 -1.95 -16.50 -6.33
C SER A 299 -1.18 -16.59 -7.65
N PHE A 300 -1.57 -17.51 -8.55
CA PHE A 300 -0.96 -17.61 -9.87
C PHE A 300 -1.32 -16.40 -10.75
N ALA A 301 -2.56 -15.94 -10.71
CA ALA A 301 -3.00 -14.76 -11.44
C ALA A 301 -2.21 -13.51 -11.03
N VAL A 302 -2.00 -13.29 -9.74
CA VAL A 302 -1.24 -12.16 -9.25
C VAL A 302 0.26 -12.32 -9.55
N GLU A 303 0.86 -13.42 -9.11
CA GLU A 303 2.32 -13.59 -9.09
C GLU A 303 2.91 -13.87 -10.47
N ARG A 304 2.14 -14.52 -11.37
CA ARG A 304 2.63 -14.97 -12.66
C ARG A 304 1.99 -14.28 -13.87
N LEU A 305 0.71 -13.85 -13.73
CA LEU A 305 0.03 -13.14 -14.82
C LEU A 305 0.01 -11.61 -14.62
N GLY A 306 0.48 -11.11 -13.49
CA GLY A 306 0.48 -9.68 -13.21
C GLY A 306 -0.92 -9.08 -13.07
N ILE A 307 -1.94 -9.91 -12.82
CA ILE A 307 -3.33 -9.48 -12.63
C ILE A 307 -3.53 -9.23 -11.14
N GLY A 308 -3.39 -7.97 -10.74
CA GLY A 308 -3.45 -7.56 -9.35
C GLY A 308 -4.86 -7.27 -8.84
N ASP A 309 -4.99 -7.35 -7.53
CA ASP A 309 -6.08 -6.74 -6.76
C ASP A 309 -5.56 -5.41 -6.21
N TRP A 310 -5.78 -4.35 -6.97
CA TRP A 310 -5.21 -3.05 -6.70
C TRP A 310 -6.11 -2.23 -5.79
N PRO A 311 -5.56 -1.57 -4.74
CA PRO A 311 -6.34 -0.62 -3.95
C PRO A 311 -6.82 0.55 -4.83
N ALA A 312 -8.03 1.03 -4.57
CA ALA A 312 -8.57 2.18 -5.27
C ALA A 312 -7.73 3.43 -4.98
N THR A 313 -7.37 4.15 -6.04
CA THR A 313 -6.45 5.30 -6.00
C THR A 313 -7.16 6.62 -6.25
N THR A 314 -8.27 6.58 -6.99
CA THR A 314 -9.16 7.71 -7.28
C THR A 314 -10.55 7.39 -6.73
N GLY A 315 -11.02 8.31 -5.95
CA GLY A 315 -12.10 8.10 -5.01
C GLY A 315 -11.50 7.43 -3.79
N GLU A 316 -11.42 8.16 -2.70
CA GLU A 316 -11.11 7.57 -1.42
C GLU A 316 -11.93 6.29 -1.31
N SER A 317 -11.29 5.13 -1.21
CA SER A 317 -12.01 3.89 -0.92
C SER A 317 -12.48 4.00 0.51
N TYR A 318 -13.49 4.84 0.69
CA TYR A 318 -14.13 5.00 1.98
C TYR A 318 -14.73 3.67 2.38
N VAL A 319 -14.48 3.26 3.58
CA VAL A 319 -15.16 2.09 4.14
C VAL A 319 -16.67 2.31 4.16
N ILE A 320 -17.07 3.55 4.48
CA ILE A 320 -18.44 4.07 4.35
C ILE A 320 -18.37 5.24 3.38
N ASP A 321 -19.21 5.22 2.36
CA ASP A 321 -19.33 6.28 1.37
C ASP A 321 -19.75 7.61 2.04
N PRO A 322 -18.90 8.66 2.01
CA PRO A 322 -19.21 9.94 2.65
C PRO A 322 -20.44 10.63 2.10
N GLU A 323 -20.75 10.47 0.81
CA GLU A 323 -21.94 11.08 0.22
C GLU A 323 -23.21 10.41 0.76
N LYS A 324 -23.22 9.08 0.88
CA LYS A 324 -24.32 8.35 1.52
C LYS A 324 -24.44 8.69 3.00
N PHE A 325 -23.31 8.82 3.71
CA PHE A 325 -23.30 9.23 5.10
C PHE A 325 -23.83 10.66 5.27
N ASP A 326 -23.32 11.61 4.50
CA ASP A 326 -23.75 13.02 4.55
C ASP A 326 -25.25 13.19 4.21
N ALA A 327 -25.81 12.32 3.35
CA ALA A 327 -27.25 12.29 3.02
C ALA A 327 -28.16 11.89 4.21
N LEU A 328 -27.59 11.27 5.27
CA LEU A 328 -28.31 10.94 6.49
C LEU A 328 -28.37 12.09 7.50
N THR A 329 -27.83 13.25 7.17
CA THR A 329 -27.81 14.41 8.05
C THR A 329 -29.22 14.91 8.33
N ASP A 330 -29.57 15.01 9.61
CA ASP A 330 -30.80 15.57 10.12
C ASP A 330 -30.49 16.38 11.40
N ALA A 331 -30.36 17.70 11.25
CA ALA A 331 -30.02 18.60 12.35
C ALA A 331 -31.08 18.61 13.48
N GLY A 332 -32.29 18.12 13.19
CA GLY A 332 -33.36 17.95 14.17
C GLY A 332 -33.44 16.56 14.78
N SER A 333 -32.52 15.67 14.46
CA SER A 333 -32.52 14.29 14.96
C SER A 333 -32.36 14.25 16.48
N MET A 334 -33.24 13.54 17.17
CA MET A 334 -33.24 13.35 18.60
C MET A 334 -33.52 11.88 18.96
N PRO A 335 -32.81 11.32 19.95
CA PRO A 335 -33.09 9.97 20.42
C PRO A 335 -34.29 9.94 21.35
N VAL A 336 -34.94 8.79 21.39
CA VAL A 336 -35.93 8.43 22.43
C VAL A 336 -35.26 7.47 23.41
N ASP A 337 -35.57 7.63 24.74
CA ASP A 337 -35.05 6.70 25.74
C ASP A 337 -35.57 5.26 25.55
N PRO A 338 -34.76 4.24 25.87
CA PRO A 338 -33.42 4.36 26.47
C PRO A 338 -32.32 4.62 25.42
N VAL A 339 -31.33 5.40 25.81
CA VAL A 339 -30.12 5.66 25.02
C VAL A 339 -28.95 4.79 25.50
N VAL A 340 -27.94 4.61 24.65
CA VAL A 340 -26.67 3.98 24.97
C VAL A 340 -25.54 4.97 24.72
N PHE A 341 -24.67 5.15 25.72
CA PHE A 341 -23.40 5.87 25.54
C PHE A 341 -22.27 4.91 25.24
N ALA A 342 -21.31 5.37 24.45
CA ALA A 342 -20.05 4.68 24.29
C ALA A 342 -18.90 5.66 24.20
N TYR A 343 -17.69 5.17 24.44
CA TYR A 343 -16.48 5.99 24.34
C TYR A 343 -15.32 5.24 23.73
N ASP A 344 -14.42 5.99 23.08
CA ASP A 344 -13.17 5.49 22.55
C ASP A 344 -12.04 6.51 22.75
N VAL A 345 -10.79 6.03 22.65
CA VAL A 345 -9.56 6.80 22.89
C VAL A 345 -8.59 6.51 21.76
N THR A 346 -7.90 7.52 21.25
CA THR A 346 -6.86 7.36 20.25
C THR A 346 -5.68 6.50 20.76
N PRO A 347 -4.95 5.77 19.90
CA PRO A 347 -3.82 4.93 20.32
C PRO A 347 -2.72 5.66 21.10
N ASP A 348 -2.46 6.92 20.75
CA ASP A 348 -1.49 7.81 21.40
C ASP A 348 -2.07 8.55 22.62
N ARG A 349 -3.36 8.31 22.92
CA ARG A 349 -4.13 8.96 24.00
C ARG A 349 -4.23 10.49 23.90
N SER A 350 -3.97 11.02 22.70
CA SER A 350 -4.05 12.47 22.45
C SER A 350 -5.48 13.01 22.47
N ARG A 351 -6.48 12.15 22.18
CA ARG A 351 -7.91 12.50 22.14
C ARG A 351 -8.79 11.38 22.63
N ALA A 352 -10.01 11.75 23.03
CA ALA A 352 -11.09 10.81 23.35
C ALA A 352 -12.43 11.34 22.84
N ALA A 353 -13.34 10.42 22.53
CA ALA A 353 -14.70 10.72 22.09
C ALA A 353 -15.73 10.00 22.95
N ILE A 354 -16.86 10.67 23.19
CA ILE A 354 -18.10 10.09 23.74
C ILE A 354 -19.19 10.22 22.68
N ALA A 355 -19.88 9.12 22.41
CA ALA A 355 -21.01 9.07 21.50
C ALA A 355 -22.28 8.57 22.20
N VAL A 356 -23.41 8.87 21.59
CA VAL A 356 -24.74 8.34 21.97
C VAL A 356 -25.42 7.71 20.76
N ALA A 357 -26.09 6.60 20.99
CA ALA A 357 -27.08 6.04 20.07
C ALA A 357 -28.41 5.85 20.79
N GLY A 358 -29.50 6.05 20.06
CA GLY A 358 -30.86 5.83 20.54
C GLY A 358 -31.83 5.60 19.38
N SER A 359 -33.00 5.02 19.65
CA SER A 359 -34.07 4.92 18.67
C SER A 359 -34.72 6.28 18.44
N ARG A 360 -35.33 6.48 17.29
CA ARG A 360 -36.15 7.63 16.96
C ARG A 360 -37.64 7.25 16.90
N HIS A 361 -38.53 8.22 16.91
CA HIS A 361 -39.97 7.98 16.76
C HIS A 361 -40.37 7.36 15.40
N ASP A 362 -39.51 7.54 14.38
CA ASP A 362 -39.68 6.97 13.03
C ASP A 362 -39.04 5.60 12.85
N ALA A 363 -38.64 4.96 13.96
CA ALA A 363 -37.95 3.67 14.03
C ALA A 363 -36.53 3.66 13.40
N LEU A 364 -35.97 4.81 13.05
CA LEU A 364 -34.57 4.94 12.67
C LEU A 364 -33.67 5.07 13.90
N TYR A 365 -32.36 4.94 13.70
CA TYR A 365 -31.37 5.17 14.73
C TYR A 365 -30.90 6.62 14.74
N HIS A 366 -30.76 7.21 15.93
CA HIS A 366 -30.06 8.46 16.15
C HIS A 366 -28.61 8.18 16.54
N LEU A 367 -27.67 8.87 15.90
CA LEU A 367 -26.22 8.78 16.14
C LEU A 367 -25.68 10.19 16.37
N GLU A 368 -24.94 10.40 17.52
CA GLU A 368 -24.41 11.71 17.85
C GLU A 368 -23.08 11.58 18.61
N ILE A 369 -22.15 12.50 18.36
CA ILE A 369 -20.95 12.71 19.16
C ILE A 369 -21.28 13.75 20.26
N ILE A 370 -21.26 13.33 21.50
CA ILE A 370 -21.54 14.21 22.65
C ILE A 370 -20.33 15.09 22.97
N ASP A 371 -19.15 14.48 22.96
CA ASP A 371 -17.88 15.18 23.24
C ASP A 371 -16.74 14.54 22.46
N HIS A 372 -15.86 15.37 21.91
CA HIS A 372 -14.59 14.97 21.32
C HIS A 372 -13.50 15.98 21.67
N ARG A 373 -12.61 15.63 22.61
CA ARG A 373 -11.66 16.58 23.20
C ARG A 373 -10.24 16.03 23.30
N PRO A 374 -9.22 16.92 23.40
CA PRO A 374 -7.85 16.54 23.68
C PRO A 374 -7.70 15.86 25.06
N GLY A 375 -6.80 14.86 25.09
CA GLY A 375 -6.48 14.10 26.30
C GLY A 375 -7.62 13.20 26.77
N THR A 376 -7.39 12.51 27.89
CA THR A 376 -8.34 11.52 28.44
C THR A 376 -8.81 11.85 29.85
N GLY A 377 -8.17 12.79 30.59
CA GLY A 377 -8.44 13.07 32.00
C GLY A 377 -9.84 13.67 32.31
N TRP A 378 -10.56 14.11 31.27
CA TRP A 378 -11.91 14.64 31.39
C TRP A 378 -13.01 13.56 31.27
N LEU A 379 -12.65 12.38 30.69
CA LEU A 379 -13.57 11.41 30.15
C LEU A 379 -14.43 10.74 31.22
N ALA A 380 -13.83 10.24 32.32
CA ALA A 380 -14.54 9.50 33.35
C ALA A 380 -15.57 10.36 34.11
N VAL A 381 -15.18 11.55 34.51
CA VAL A 381 -16.09 12.49 35.20
C VAL A 381 -17.22 12.94 34.28
N ARG A 382 -16.93 13.16 33.01
CA ARG A 382 -17.96 13.54 32.04
C ARG A 382 -18.96 12.41 31.78
N LEU A 383 -18.52 11.16 31.63
CA LEU A 383 -19.39 10.00 31.52
C LEU A 383 -20.25 9.78 32.75
N GLN A 384 -19.68 9.93 33.96
CA GLN A 384 -20.45 9.85 35.19
C GLN A 384 -21.61 10.87 35.21
N ASN A 385 -21.34 12.12 34.83
CA ASN A 385 -22.38 13.18 34.79
C ASN A 385 -23.46 12.83 33.75
N LEU A 386 -23.09 12.29 32.58
CA LEU A 386 -24.05 11.86 31.56
C LEU A 386 -24.91 10.69 32.04
N VAL A 387 -24.32 9.70 32.71
CA VAL A 387 -25.03 8.54 33.26
C VAL A 387 -26.04 8.98 34.37
N GLN A 388 -25.61 9.86 35.25
CA GLN A 388 -26.51 10.38 36.31
C GLN A 388 -27.70 11.16 35.72
N ARG A 389 -27.46 11.94 34.67
CA ARG A 389 -28.48 12.78 34.06
C ARG A 389 -29.45 11.99 33.15
N HIS A 390 -28.97 11.07 32.37
CA HIS A 390 -29.73 10.42 31.29
C HIS A 390 -30.10 8.96 31.58
N ARG A 391 -29.48 8.33 32.60
CA ARG A 391 -29.73 6.92 32.97
C ARG A 391 -29.74 5.99 31.79
N PRO A 392 -28.64 5.92 31.00
CA PRO A 392 -28.59 5.12 29.79
C PRO A 392 -28.79 3.62 30.07
N ALA A 393 -29.22 2.86 29.07
CA ALA A 393 -29.28 1.39 29.13
C ALA A 393 -27.92 0.74 29.33
N ALA A 394 -26.87 1.33 28.75
CA ALA A 394 -25.48 0.87 28.87
C ALA A 394 -24.48 1.98 28.62
N VAL A 395 -23.25 1.79 29.12
CA VAL A 395 -22.03 2.51 28.72
C VAL A 395 -21.08 1.48 28.12
N VAL A 396 -20.68 1.64 26.86
CA VAL A 396 -19.97 0.60 26.10
C VAL A 396 -18.56 1.07 25.71
N THR A 397 -17.60 0.15 25.76
CA THR A 397 -16.24 0.39 25.23
C THR A 397 -15.55 -0.91 24.78
N ASP A 398 -14.48 -0.77 23.96
CA ASP A 398 -13.55 -1.84 23.60
C ASP A 398 -12.44 -1.93 24.68
N ALA A 399 -12.56 -2.90 25.59
CA ALA A 399 -11.61 -3.09 26.68
C ALA A 399 -10.20 -3.50 26.18
N ALA A 400 -10.10 -4.13 25.03
CA ALA A 400 -8.82 -4.49 24.43
C ALA A 400 -8.11 -3.30 23.74
N GLY A 401 -8.84 -2.19 23.50
CA GLY A 401 -8.33 -0.96 22.94
C GLY A 401 -7.76 0.02 23.99
N PRO A 402 -7.27 1.19 23.54
CA PRO A 402 -6.72 2.23 24.41
C PRO A 402 -7.72 2.73 25.46
N ALA A 403 -9.01 2.64 25.17
CA ALA A 403 -10.11 3.07 26.04
C ALA A 403 -10.29 2.19 27.29
N GLY A 404 -9.84 0.94 27.25
CA GLY A 404 -9.97 -0.01 28.36
C GLY A 404 -9.30 0.46 29.65
N SER A 405 -8.25 1.27 29.56
CA SER A 405 -7.56 1.82 30.75
C SER A 405 -8.38 2.84 31.56
N ILE A 406 -9.51 3.32 31.04
CA ILE A 406 -10.42 4.23 31.73
C ILE A 406 -11.46 3.48 32.62
N ILE A 407 -11.66 2.19 32.36
CA ILE A 407 -12.68 1.38 33.06
C ILE A 407 -12.52 1.43 34.58
N PRO A 408 -11.32 1.22 35.18
CA PRO A 408 -11.18 1.24 36.62
C PRO A 408 -11.59 2.59 37.29
N GLU A 409 -11.34 3.70 36.60
CA GLU A 409 -11.73 5.03 37.07
C GLU A 409 -13.27 5.20 37.02
N LEU A 410 -13.91 4.73 35.96
CA LEU A 410 -15.37 4.74 35.84
C LEU A 410 -16.05 3.87 36.89
N GLU A 411 -15.53 2.67 37.18
CA GLU A 411 -16.03 1.79 38.22
C GLU A 411 -15.92 2.42 39.61
N GLN A 412 -14.81 3.10 39.90
CA GLN A 412 -14.67 3.88 41.16
C GLN A 412 -15.69 5.00 41.27
N LEU A 413 -16.10 5.58 40.14
CA LEU A 413 -17.15 6.60 40.09
C LEU A 413 -18.58 6.02 40.06
N GLY A 414 -18.73 4.69 40.18
CA GLY A 414 -20.01 3.98 40.17
C GLY A 414 -20.65 3.83 38.82
N VAL A 415 -19.88 3.96 37.73
CA VAL A 415 -20.35 3.72 36.34
C VAL A 415 -20.03 2.30 35.92
N THR A 416 -21.06 1.49 35.66
CA THR A 416 -20.89 0.14 35.08
C THR A 416 -20.60 0.24 33.59
N VAL A 417 -19.53 -0.42 33.14
CA VAL A 417 -19.12 -0.41 31.75
C VAL A 417 -19.33 -1.79 31.11
N THR A 418 -20.01 -1.83 29.99
CA THR A 418 -20.13 -3.01 29.14
C THR A 418 -18.96 -3.05 28.16
N THR A 419 -18.24 -4.17 28.12
CA THR A 419 -17.08 -4.34 27.25
C THR A 419 -17.42 -5.22 26.06
N VAL A 420 -16.83 -4.91 24.88
CA VAL A 420 -16.98 -5.72 23.67
C VAL A 420 -15.75 -6.58 23.41
N SER A 421 -15.98 -7.79 22.92
CA SER A 421 -14.94 -8.62 22.31
C SER A 421 -14.60 -8.16 20.91
N ALA A 422 -13.48 -8.64 20.33
CA ALA A 422 -13.10 -8.33 18.96
C ALA A 422 -14.18 -8.74 17.94
N LYS A 423 -14.87 -9.86 18.19
CA LYS A 423 -15.98 -10.34 17.34
C LYS A 423 -17.19 -9.40 17.40
N GLU A 424 -17.52 -8.90 18.57
CA GLU A 424 -18.64 -7.96 18.76
C GLU A 424 -18.31 -6.58 18.17
N LEU A 425 -17.06 -6.13 18.27
CA LEU A 425 -16.62 -4.92 17.56
C LEU A 425 -16.77 -5.07 16.04
N ALA A 426 -16.38 -6.21 15.47
CA ALA A 426 -16.56 -6.48 14.04
C ALA A 426 -18.04 -6.49 13.63
N LEU A 427 -18.91 -7.08 14.49
CA LEU A 427 -20.36 -7.05 14.29
C LEU A 427 -20.89 -5.60 14.30
N GLY A 428 -20.44 -4.78 15.26
CA GLY A 428 -20.79 -3.34 15.31
C GLY A 428 -20.32 -2.57 14.05
N CYS A 429 -19.15 -2.90 13.50
CA CYS A 429 -18.66 -2.32 12.24
C CYS A 429 -19.58 -2.67 11.06
N GLY A 430 -20.07 -3.90 10.97
CA GLY A 430 -21.06 -4.30 9.98
C GLY A 430 -22.40 -3.55 10.17
N MET A 431 -22.86 -3.44 11.41
CA MET A 431 -24.13 -2.75 11.74
C MET A 431 -24.13 -1.28 11.30
N ILE A 432 -23.07 -0.52 11.55
CA ILE A 432 -23.02 0.89 11.14
C ILE A 432 -22.90 1.01 9.61
N PHE A 433 -22.14 0.11 8.97
CA PHE A 433 -22.08 0.04 7.51
C PHE A 433 -23.46 -0.18 6.91
N ASP A 434 -24.18 -1.20 7.38
CA ASP A 434 -25.52 -1.52 6.92
C ASP A 434 -26.52 -0.39 7.22
N ALA A 435 -26.42 0.28 8.37
CA ALA A 435 -27.27 1.38 8.73
C ALA A 435 -27.13 2.59 7.77
N VAL A 436 -25.93 2.81 7.25
CA VAL A 436 -25.69 3.84 6.21
C VAL A 436 -26.23 3.37 4.86
N GLU A 437 -25.89 2.16 4.43
CA GLU A 437 -26.32 1.62 3.13
C GLU A 437 -27.86 1.51 3.02
N GLN A 438 -28.52 1.15 4.12
CA GLN A 438 -29.98 1.00 4.16
C GLN A 438 -30.73 2.28 4.58
N HIS A 439 -30.01 3.38 4.82
CA HIS A 439 -30.56 4.67 5.28
C HIS A 439 -31.38 4.59 6.57
N THR A 440 -31.01 3.66 7.50
CA THR A 440 -31.71 3.43 8.76
C THR A 440 -31.17 4.25 9.93
N ALA A 441 -30.18 5.09 9.70
CA ALA A 441 -29.64 6.01 10.71
C ALA A 441 -29.83 7.49 10.33
N ARG A 442 -29.76 8.37 11.35
CA ARG A 442 -29.66 9.82 11.20
C ARG A 442 -28.63 10.37 12.18
N HIS A 443 -27.93 11.43 11.78
CA HIS A 443 -26.94 12.13 12.58
C HIS A 443 -27.00 13.64 12.41
N LEU A 444 -26.36 14.39 13.30
CA LEU A 444 -26.45 15.86 13.33
C LEU A 444 -25.53 16.58 12.32
N GLY A 445 -24.82 15.88 11.45
CA GLY A 445 -23.85 16.47 10.51
C GLY A 445 -22.58 16.99 11.18
N GLN A 446 -22.15 16.35 12.28
CA GLN A 446 -20.97 16.77 13.07
C GLN A 446 -19.67 16.53 12.31
N ARG A 447 -18.80 17.55 12.31
CA ARG A 447 -17.55 17.55 11.53
C ARG A 447 -16.58 16.45 11.96
N GLU A 448 -16.53 16.17 13.26
CA GLU A 448 -15.66 15.16 13.87
C GLU A 448 -16.00 13.76 13.35
N LEU A 449 -17.29 13.45 13.28
CA LEU A 449 -17.77 12.17 12.76
C LEU A 449 -17.59 12.07 11.26
N ALA A 450 -17.87 13.14 10.51
CA ALA A 450 -17.64 13.19 9.07
C ALA A 450 -16.15 13.03 8.71
N ALA A 451 -15.24 13.64 9.46
CA ALA A 451 -13.80 13.47 9.29
C ALA A 451 -13.36 12.04 9.59
N ALA A 452 -13.90 11.42 10.64
CA ALA A 452 -13.63 10.04 11.02
C ALA A 452 -14.11 9.05 9.93
N ILE A 453 -15.27 9.29 9.32
CA ILE A 453 -15.80 8.48 8.19
C ILE A 453 -14.85 8.55 7.00
N ARG A 454 -14.41 9.75 6.61
CA ARG A 454 -13.51 9.95 5.47
C ARG A 454 -12.14 9.35 5.67
N GLY A 455 -11.61 9.37 6.88
CA GLY A 455 -10.26 8.87 7.17
C GLY A 455 -10.21 7.43 7.71
N ALA A 456 -11.34 6.73 7.78
CA ALA A 456 -11.39 5.39 8.36
C ALA A 456 -10.85 4.32 7.42
N SER A 457 -10.03 3.42 7.96
CA SER A 457 -9.54 2.22 7.29
C SER A 457 -10.05 0.95 7.97
N LYS A 458 -10.16 -0.15 7.20
CA LYS A 458 -10.47 -1.49 7.71
C LYS A 458 -9.20 -2.23 8.14
N ARG A 459 -9.36 -3.16 9.08
CA ARG A 459 -8.41 -4.25 9.30
C ARG A 459 -9.14 -5.59 9.24
N PRO A 460 -8.54 -6.63 8.63
CA PRO A 460 -9.12 -7.98 8.61
C PRO A 460 -9.26 -8.56 10.01
N LEU A 461 -10.30 -9.35 10.24
CA LEU A 461 -10.52 -10.08 11.47
C LEU A 461 -11.18 -11.45 11.15
N GLY A 462 -10.40 -12.42 10.70
CA GLY A 462 -10.92 -13.65 10.06
C GLY A 462 -11.67 -13.29 8.78
N ASP A 463 -12.91 -13.82 8.65
CA ASP A 463 -13.81 -13.51 7.54
C ASP A 463 -14.57 -12.17 7.71
N ALA A 464 -14.38 -11.49 8.84
CA ALA A 464 -14.95 -10.18 9.14
C ALA A 464 -13.89 -9.08 9.10
N TRP A 465 -14.30 -7.84 9.36
CA TRP A 465 -13.40 -6.70 9.46
C TRP A 465 -13.76 -5.81 10.66
N ALA A 466 -12.80 -5.03 11.12
CA ALA A 466 -13.00 -3.99 12.12
C ALA A 466 -12.27 -2.69 11.72
N TRP A 467 -12.62 -1.59 12.38
CA TRP A 467 -11.91 -0.32 12.20
C TRP A 467 -10.43 -0.44 12.57
N SER A 468 -9.55 0.13 11.75
CA SER A 468 -8.11 0.16 11.99
C SER A 468 -7.69 1.50 12.57
N ARG A 469 -7.59 1.60 13.90
CA ARG A 469 -7.13 2.85 14.57
C ARG A 469 -5.70 3.27 14.19
N ARG A 470 -4.87 2.34 13.67
CA ARG A 470 -3.46 2.61 13.33
C ARG A 470 -3.24 3.02 11.89
N ASN A 471 -4.08 2.51 10.98
CA ASN A 471 -3.92 2.71 9.54
C ASN A 471 -4.95 3.72 8.99
N SER A 472 -5.74 4.34 9.86
CA SER A 472 -6.66 5.40 9.48
C SER A 472 -5.92 6.73 9.36
N ASP A 473 -6.28 7.53 8.35
CA ASP A 473 -5.66 8.81 8.03
C ASP A 473 -6.14 9.96 8.92
N ALA A 474 -7.17 9.69 9.73
CA ALA A 474 -7.75 10.63 10.68
C ALA A 474 -7.94 9.99 12.07
N ASP A 475 -8.23 10.83 13.07
CA ASP A 475 -8.73 10.36 14.36
C ASP A 475 -10.13 9.76 14.17
N ILE A 476 -10.22 8.43 14.29
CA ILE A 476 -11.47 7.68 14.15
C ILE A 476 -12.13 7.35 15.50
N SER A 477 -11.65 7.90 16.62
CA SER A 477 -12.28 7.65 17.92
C SER A 477 -13.77 8.05 17.95
N PRO A 478 -14.24 9.13 17.24
CA PRO A 478 -15.66 9.41 17.09
C PRO A 478 -16.44 8.28 16.41
N LEU A 479 -15.91 7.73 15.31
CA LEU A 479 -16.57 6.64 14.57
C LEU A 479 -16.61 5.35 15.38
N VAL A 480 -15.52 5.00 16.07
CA VAL A 480 -15.50 3.81 16.92
C VAL A 480 -16.49 3.96 18.08
N ALA A 481 -16.57 5.14 18.71
CA ALA A 481 -17.54 5.39 19.78
C ALA A 481 -19.00 5.26 19.27
N VAL A 482 -19.34 5.83 18.12
CA VAL A 482 -20.68 5.68 17.50
C VAL A 482 -20.98 4.23 17.15
N THR A 483 -19.99 3.49 16.61
CA THR A 483 -20.12 2.06 16.31
C THR A 483 -20.48 1.24 17.54
N LEU A 484 -19.79 1.50 18.65
CA LEU A 484 -20.02 0.83 19.94
C LEU A 484 -21.37 1.21 20.57
N ALA A 485 -21.78 2.48 20.45
CA ALA A 485 -23.08 2.94 20.95
C ALA A 485 -24.23 2.26 20.17
N LEU A 486 -24.13 2.17 18.85
CA LEU A 486 -25.13 1.48 18.01
C LEU A 486 -25.23 -0.02 18.34
N TRP A 487 -24.07 -0.69 18.48
CA TRP A 487 -24.02 -2.10 18.85
C TRP A 487 -24.72 -2.34 20.22
N GLY A 488 -24.41 -1.50 21.21
CA GLY A 488 -25.01 -1.60 22.53
C GLY A 488 -26.51 -1.35 22.52
N LEU A 489 -26.98 -0.40 21.69
CA LEU A 489 -28.42 -0.12 21.55
C LEU A 489 -29.18 -1.32 20.99
N VAL A 490 -28.70 -1.91 19.90
CA VAL A 490 -29.35 -3.08 19.28
C VAL A 490 -29.35 -4.27 20.22
N GLY A 491 -28.24 -4.51 20.96
CA GLY A 491 -28.13 -5.56 21.96
C GLY A 491 -29.10 -5.41 23.13
N SER A 492 -29.31 -4.16 23.60
CA SER A 492 -30.24 -3.86 24.69
C SER A 492 -31.72 -4.06 24.30
N GLN A 493 -32.09 -3.75 23.07
CA GLN A 493 -33.44 -3.96 22.53
C GLN A 493 -33.80 -5.45 22.40
N GLY A 494 -32.84 -6.28 21.94
CA GLY A 494 -33.00 -7.73 21.88
C GLY A 494 -33.28 -8.33 23.27
N SER A 495 -32.60 -7.88 24.30
CA SER A 495 -32.79 -8.34 25.67
C SER A 495 -34.15 -7.93 26.26
N GLN A 496 -34.70 -6.76 25.91
CA GLN A 496 -36.04 -6.33 26.35
C GLN A 496 -37.17 -7.08 25.65
N ALA A 497 -37.00 -7.41 24.38
CA ALA A 497 -37.99 -8.21 23.64
C ALA A 497 -38.17 -9.62 24.23
N TRP A 498 -37.12 -10.22 24.78
CA TRP A 498 -37.16 -11.50 25.48
C TRP A 498 -37.79 -11.39 26.89
N ALA A 499 -37.60 -10.25 27.56
CA ALA A 499 -38.14 -10.02 28.91
C ALA A 499 -39.64 -9.66 28.91
N SER A 500 -40.20 -9.15 27.81
CA SER A 500 -41.60 -8.77 27.68
C SER A 500 -42.51 -9.81 27.02
N GLY A 501 -41.96 -10.97 26.66
CA GLY A 501 -42.64 -12.04 25.93
C GLY A 501 -43.08 -13.23 26.78
N TRP A 502 -43.27 -13.04 28.12
CA TRP A 502 -43.92 -14.05 29.02
C TRP A 502 -44.97 -13.37 29.89
#